data_f465d439efbcb46005d5fbacfc0ebc62
#
_entry.id   f465d439efbcb46005d5fbacfc0ebc62
#
_cell.length_a   1.000
_cell.length_b   1.000
_cell.length_c   1.000
_cell.angle_alpha   90.00
_cell.angle_beta   90.00
_cell.angle_gamma   90.00
#
_symmetry.space_group_name_H-M   'P 1'
#
loop_
_entity.id
_entity.type
_entity.pdbx_description
1 polymer ?
#
loop_
_entity_poly.entity_id
_entity_poly.type
_entity_poly.pdbx_seq_one_letter_code
_entity_poly.pdbx_strand_id
1 'polypeptide(L)'
;MTKFALRALLGRKLRTALTAFAIVLGVATVSGTYVLTDSIDKAFGSIFTDSRKGSDAVISGKSAFKLSDGTGVTAPAFNQGLLQEVRALPAVAVADGSVNGEAQLIGKDGKAIVYGGAPNLGFSIARGASPFNPLSLVEGSWPKRNEVVVDKSTAHKEHFTIGQTIRVQAIGPVQQLRLSGIVKFGSVGTIGGATLAGFDLPTAQALFGKQGKLDEIAVASKSNVSTAQLLTEIRGILPKDTQVRTGQAQAHEDSKDTNAFISFLQKFLLGFAGVALFVGSFVIANSLSITIAQRTRELATLRTLGASRRQVLRSIILEALVMGIFAAIVGLFAGLALAKGLFKLFDVVGFTLPNNGLTLETRTVVVSLAVGIIVTLLASLRPAMRATRVPPIAAVREGATLPESRFARYRSVASILLAALGFGALLWGLFAPGLGTAGVLLFMLGGALLVG
;
A
#
# COMPACT_ATOMS: atom_id res chain seq x y z
N MET A 1 35.39 -26.49 -0.29
CA MET A 1 33.95 -26.72 -0.15
C MET A 1 33.11 -25.73 -0.99
N THR A 2 33.38 -24.41 -0.97
CA THR A 2 32.66 -23.40 -1.78
C THR A 2 32.74 -23.62 -3.29
N LYS A 3 33.94 -23.94 -3.85
CA LYS A 3 34.09 -24.24 -5.29
C LYS A 3 33.34 -25.51 -5.72
N PHE A 4 33.19 -26.47 -4.83
CA PHE A 4 32.41 -27.68 -5.08
C PHE A 4 30.90 -27.41 -5.11
N ALA A 5 30.41 -26.60 -4.19
CA ALA A 5 29.01 -26.15 -4.15
C ALA A 5 28.62 -25.37 -5.41
N LEU A 6 29.46 -24.44 -5.86
CA LEU A 6 29.21 -23.65 -7.09
C LEU A 6 29.21 -24.52 -8.37
N ARG A 7 30.11 -25.48 -8.49
CA ARG A 7 30.12 -26.40 -9.64
C ARG A 7 28.92 -27.35 -9.64
N ALA A 8 28.42 -27.74 -8.48
CA ALA A 8 27.23 -28.58 -8.35
C ALA A 8 25.95 -27.85 -8.83
N LEU A 9 25.84 -26.55 -8.59
CA LEU A 9 24.74 -25.71 -9.08
C LEU A 9 24.73 -25.58 -10.61
N LEU A 10 25.91 -25.48 -11.24
CA LEU A 10 26.06 -25.36 -12.70
C LEU A 10 25.81 -26.66 -13.47
N GLY A 11 25.93 -27.82 -12.83
CA GLY A 11 25.73 -29.13 -13.46
C GLY A 11 24.26 -29.49 -13.74
N ARG A 12 23.25 -28.80 -13.12
CA ARG A 12 21.83 -29.12 -13.24
C ARG A 12 20.98 -27.88 -13.44
N LYS A 13 21.29 -27.15 -14.50
CA LYS A 13 20.77 -25.80 -14.79
C LYS A 13 19.25 -25.67 -14.71
N LEU A 14 18.48 -26.58 -15.30
CA LEU A 14 17.01 -26.49 -15.35
C LEU A 14 16.38 -26.58 -13.97
N ARG A 15 16.81 -27.54 -13.13
CA ARG A 15 16.25 -27.73 -11.79
C ARG A 15 16.62 -26.62 -10.84
N THR A 16 17.90 -26.19 -10.87
CA THR A 16 18.37 -25.03 -10.11
C THR A 16 17.60 -23.77 -10.49
N ALA A 17 17.36 -23.58 -11.80
CA ALA A 17 16.58 -22.47 -12.32
C ALA A 17 15.11 -22.51 -11.84
N LEU A 18 14.45 -23.68 -11.89
CA LEU A 18 13.07 -23.83 -11.39
C LEU A 18 12.97 -23.57 -9.87
N THR A 19 13.93 -24.07 -9.11
CA THR A 19 13.98 -23.82 -7.66
C THR A 19 14.24 -22.34 -7.35
N ALA A 20 15.20 -21.72 -8.04
CA ALA A 20 15.47 -20.29 -7.92
C ALA A 20 14.25 -19.45 -8.34
N PHE A 21 13.57 -19.83 -9.42
CA PHE A 21 12.37 -19.15 -9.90
C PHE A 21 11.24 -19.17 -8.85
N ALA A 22 11.03 -20.30 -8.16
CA ALA A 22 10.05 -20.38 -7.08
C ALA A 22 10.35 -19.42 -5.91
N ILE A 23 11.65 -19.27 -5.54
CA ILE A 23 12.08 -18.31 -4.51
C ILE A 23 11.89 -16.88 -5.03
N VAL A 24 12.34 -16.61 -6.25
CA VAL A 24 12.21 -15.30 -6.91
C VAL A 24 10.76 -14.86 -6.94
N LEU A 25 9.83 -15.74 -7.32
CA LEU A 25 8.41 -15.42 -7.38
C LEU A 25 7.85 -15.05 -5.99
N GLY A 26 8.17 -15.85 -4.96
CA GLY A 26 7.75 -15.56 -3.59
C GLY A 26 8.34 -14.25 -3.05
N VAL A 27 9.61 -13.99 -3.27
CA VAL A 27 10.24 -12.73 -2.84
C VAL A 27 9.72 -11.55 -3.66
N ALA A 28 9.49 -11.73 -4.97
CA ALA A 28 8.94 -10.69 -5.84
C ALA A 28 7.53 -10.27 -5.44
N THR A 29 6.68 -11.21 -5.02
CA THR A 29 5.35 -10.86 -4.50
C THR A 29 5.42 -10.09 -3.20
N VAL A 30 6.29 -10.46 -2.25
CA VAL A 30 6.52 -9.70 -1.02
C VAL A 30 7.07 -8.30 -1.32
N SER A 31 8.16 -8.23 -2.07
CA SER A 31 8.80 -6.97 -2.44
C SER A 31 7.86 -6.07 -3.24
N GLY A 32 7.16 -6.62 -4.23
CA GLY A 32 6.18 -5.90 -5.05
C GLY A 32 5.03 -5.34 -4.23
N THR A 33 4.54 -6.09 -3.25
CA THR A 33 3.50 -5.62 -2.32
C THR A 33 3.99 -4.41 -1.52
N TYR A 34 5.16 -4.51 -0.88
CA TYR A 34 5.70 -3.39 -0.11
C TYR A 34 5.97 -2.18 -1.00
N VAL A 35 6.63 -2.35 -2.15
CA VAL A 35 6.90 -1.23 -3.07
C VAL A 35 5.61 -0.57 -3.53
N LEU A 36 4.59 -1.36 -3.89
CA LEU A 36 3.28 -0.83 -4.30
C LEU A 36 2.63 -0.03 -3.17
N THR A 37 2.48 -0.63 -2.00
CA THR A 37 1.78 -0.01 -0.87
C THR A 37 2.55 1.18 -0.29
N ASP A 38 3.87 1.12 -0.17
CA ASP A 38 4.71 2.23 0.29
C ASP A 38 4.68 3.41 -0.70
N SER A 39 4.62 3.12 -2.02
CA SER A 39 4.50 4.17 -3.04
C SER A 39 3.14 4.86 -2.98
N ILE A 40 2.06 4.11 -2.78
CA ILE A 40 0.70 4.64 -2.62
C ILE A 40 0.61 5.46 -1.33
N ASP A 41 1.09 4.93 -0.21
CA ASP A 41 1.07 5.59 1.09
C ASP A 41 1.82 6.93 1.06
N LYS A 42 3.01 6.95 0.46
CA LYS A 42 3.80 8.17 0.30
C LYS A 42 3.12 9.19 -0.62
N ALA A 43 2.47 8.74 -1.69
CA ALA A 43 1.76 9.64 -2.59
C ALA A 43 0.54 10.27 -1.90
N PHE A 44 -0.29 9.48 -1.20
CA PHE A 44 -1.39 10.00 -0.41
C PHE A 44 -0.92 10.86 0.77
N GLY A 45 0.13 10.44 1.49
CA GLY A 45 0.71 11.23 2.56
C GLY A 45 1.18 12.62 2.09
N SER A 46 1.77 12.70 0.89
CA SER A 46 2.13 13.99 0.29
C SER A 46 0.90 14.84 -0.05
N ILE A 47 -0.18 14.23 -0.56
CA ILE A 47 -1.44 14.92 -0.85
C ILE A 47 -2.01 15.55 0.43
N PHE A 48 -2.13 14.78 1.51
CA PHE A 48 -2.67 15.29 2.77
C PHE A 48 -1.77 16.35 3.41
N THR A 49 -0.46 16.19 3.34
CA THR A 49 0.50 17.19 3.83
C THR A 49 0.46 18.47 3.00
N ASP A 50 0.44 18.36 1.67
CA ASP A 50 0.37 19.51 0.78
C ASP A 50 -0.97 20.24 0.91
N SER A 51 -2.09 19.54 1.18
CA SER A 51 -3.40 20.15 1.41
C SER A 51 -3.44 21.05 2.66
N ARG A 52 -2.54 20.80 3.63
CA ARG A 52 -2.44 21.54 4.90
C ARG A 52 -1.22 22.48 4.95
N LYS A 53 -0.53 22.65 3.84
CA LYS A 53 0.66 23.49 3.75
C LYS A 53 0.32 24.93 4.17
N GLY A 54 1.16 25.50 5.03
CA GLY A 54 0.97 26.85 5.53
C GLY A 54 -0.06 26.98 6.66
N SER A 55 -0.76 25.92 7.04
CA SER A 55 -1.76 25.94 8.12
C SER A 55 -1.15 25.51 9.45
N ASP A 56 -0.98 26.48 10.39
CA ASP A 56 -0.55 26.16 11.76
C ASP A 56 -1.72 25.60 12.60
N ALA A 57 -2.93 26.05 12.31
CA ALA A 57 -4.15 25.54 12.91
C ALA A 57 -5.28 25.41 11.87
N VAL A 58 -6.16 24.46 12.12
CA VAL A 58 -7.35 24.17 11.30
C VAL A 58 -8.54 24.06 12.22
N ILE A 59 -9.57 24.85 11.95
CA ILE A 59 -10.87 24.81 12.63
C ILE A 59 -11.84 24.05 11.74
N SER A 60 -12.52 23.06 12.29
CA SER A 60 -13.55 22.25 11.59
C SER A 60 -14.75 22.01 12.50
N GLY A 61 -15.85 21.61 11.92
CA GLY A 61 -16.99 21.12 12.71
C GLY A 61 -16.62 19.89 13.53
N LYS A 62 -17.30 19.68 14.63
CA LYS A 62 -17.13 18.51 15.49
C LYS A 62 -18.19 17.47 15.13
N SER A 63 -17.78 16.31 14.64
CA SER A 63 -18.71 15.21 14.38
C SER A 63 -19.31 14.71 15.69
N ALA A 64 -20.62 14.53 15.72
CA ALA A 64 -21.34 14.08 16.91
C ALA A 64 -21.02 12.62 17.28
N PHE A 65 -20.66 11.80 16.31
CA PHE A 65 -20.31 10.40 16.50
C PHE A 65 -19.29 9.95 15.44
N LYS A 66 -18.59 8.85 15.72
CA LYS A 66 -17.76 8.11 14.76
C LYS A 66 -18.45 6.79 14.49
N LEU A 67 -18.41 6.32 13.24
CA LEU A 67 -18.86 4.97 12.90
C LEU A 67 -17.90 3.94 13.53
N SER A 68 -18.44 2.76 13.85
CA SER A 68 -17.68 1.68 14.51
C SER A 68 -16.54 1.12 13.66
N ASP A 69 -16.61 1.30 12.34
CA ASP A 69 -15.59 0.91 11.36
C ASP A 69 -14.44 1.94 11.22
N GLY A 70 -14.52 3.06 11.97
CA GLY A 70 -13.54 4.13 11.90
C GLY A 70 -13.76 5.14 10.79
N THR A 71 -14.75 4.93 9.90
CA THR A 71 -15.09 5.89 8.85
C THR A 71 -15.65 7.17 9.49
N GLY A 72 -15.07 8.30 9.11
CA GLY A 72 -15.50 9.61 9.62
C GLY A 72 -16.83 10.03 9.02
N VAL A 73 -17.79 10.38 9.85
CA VAL A 73 -18.96 11.14 9.38
C VAL A 73 -18.49 12.53 9.00
N THR A 74 -18.92 13.02 7.84
CA THR A 74 -18.62 14.40 7.42
C THR A 74 -18.96 15.38 8.51
N ALA A 75 -17.96 16.16 8.96
CA ALA A 75 -18.15 17.15 10.01
C ALA A 75 -19.19 18.19 9.57
N PRO A 76 -20.08 18.65 10.47
CA PRO A 76 -21.08 19.64 10.11
C PRO A 76 -20.44 20.98 9.77
N ALA A 77 -21.01 21.66 8.75
CA ALA A 77 -20.61 23.02 8.40
C ALA A 77 -21.09 24.00 9.49
N PHE A 78 -20.26 24.98 9.81
CA PHE A 78 -20.50 25.98 10.85
C PHE A 78 -20.64 27.40 10.28
N ASN A 79 -21.05 28.35 11.11
CA ASN A 79 -21.35 29.71 10.69
C ASN A 79 -20.09 30.43 10.15
N GLN A 80 -20.21 31.06 8.97
CA GLN A 80 -19.13 31.83 8.33
C GLN A 80 -18.67 33.05 9.18
N GLY A 81 -19.52 33.57 10.08
CA GLY A 81 -19.16 34.68 10.95
C GLY A 81 -17.93 34.43 11.80
N LEU A 82 -17.71 33.17 12.22
CA LEU A 82 -16.53 32.76 12.98
C LEU A 82 -15.20 33.13 12.28
N LEU A 83 -15.17 33.18 10.96
CA LEU A 83 -13.96 33.58 10.21
C LEU A 83 -13.51 35.01 10.56
N GLN A 84 -14.44 35.94 10.76
CA GLN A 84 -14.11 37.31 11.13
C GLN A 84 -13.60 37.39 12.57
N GLU A 85 -14.18 36.63 13.47
CA GLU A 85 -13.72 36.53 14.87
C GLU A 85 -12.31 35.94 14.95
N VAL A 86 -12.03 34.89 14.18
CA VAL A 86 -10.68 34.29 14.08
C VAL A 86 -9.67 35.29 13.51
N ARG A 87 -10.04 36.03 12.46
CA ARG A 87 -9.16 37.07 11.86
C ARG A 87 -8.83 38.20 12.81
N ALA A 88 -9.70 38.49 13.78
CA ALA A 88 -9.50 39.55 14.77
C ALA A 88 -8.54 39.15 15.90
N LEU A 89 -8.18 37.86 16.04
CA LEU A 89 -7.29 37.37 17.10
C LEU A 89 -5.86 37.93 16.91
N PRO A 90 -5.20 38.37 17.99
CA PRO A 90 -3.83 38.92 17.94
C PRO A 90 -2.79 37.95 17.38
N ALA A 91 -2.95 36.66 17.66
CA ALA A 91 -2.05 35.59 17.22
C ALA A 91 -2.15 35.26 15.73
N VAL A 92 -3.21 35.65 15.04
CA VAL A 92 -3.51 35.27 13.67
C VAL A 92 -2.85 36.23 12.68
N ALA A 93 -2.11 35.69 11.71
CA ALA A 93 -1.58 36.42 10.58
C ALA A 93 -2.54 36.38 9.38
N VAL A 94 -3.01 35.21 9.02
CA VAL A 94 -3.94 34.96 7.90
C VAL A 94 -4.92 33.88 8.30
N ALA A 95 -6.20 34.03 7.93
CA ALA A 95 -7.21 32.97 8.06
C ALA A 95 -8.12 32.98 6.84
N ASP A 96 -8.35 31.83 6.25
CA ASP A 96 -9.24 31.61 5.13
C ASP A 96 -10.21 30.46 5.38
N GLY A 97 -11.47 30.71 5.00
CA GLY A 97 -12.53 29.73 5.12
C GLY A 97 -12.75 28.97 3.81
N SER A 98 -13.08 27.70 3.91
CA SER A 98 -13.35 26.84 2.77
C SER A 98 -14.61 26.00 2.94
N VAL A 99 -15.18 25.60 1.81
CA VAL A 99 -16.24 24.60 1.71
C VAL A 99 -15.84 23.52 0.72
N ASN A 100 -16.19 22.29 1.04
CA ASN A 100 -15.91 21.11 0.22
C ASN A 100 -17.22 20.37 -0.08
N GLY A 101 -17.25 19.62 -1.15
CA GLY A 101 -18.40 18.81 -1.51
C GLY A 101 -18.10 17.91 -2.70
N GLU A 102 -19.07 17.14 -3.10
CA GLU A 102 -19.01 16.37 -4.33
C GLU A 102 -19.42 17.26 -5.50
N ALA A 103 -18.60 17.29 -6.56
CA ALA A 103 -18.87 18.07 -7.78
C ALA A 103 -18.65 17.20 -9.01
N GLN A 104 -19.75 16.63 -9.51
CA GLN A 104 -19.74 15.78 -10.68
C GLN A 104 -19.56 16.61 -11.94
N LEU A 105 -18.45 16.43 -12.64
CA LEU A 105 -18.25 17.00 -13.97
C LEU A 105 -19.01 16.16 -15.00
N ILE A 106 -19.60 16.83 -16.00
CA ILE A 106 -20.36 16.19 -17.07
C ILE A 106 -19.63 16.43 -18.39
N GLY A 107 -19.29 15.36 -19.08
CA GLY A 107 -18.58 15.38 -20.35
C GLY A 107 -19.40 15.97 -21.51
N LYS A 108 -18.76 16.14 -22.64
CA LYS A 108 -19.41 16.65 -23.89
C LYS A 108 -20.50 15.72 -24.36
N ASP A 109 -20.37 14.42 -24.11
CA ASP A 109 -21.33 13.37 -24.43
C ASP A 109 -22.55 13.33 -23.49
N GLY A 110 -22.61 14.21 -22.50
CA GLY A 110 -23.70 14.26 -21.52
C GLY A 110 -23.58 13.28 -20.36
N LYS A 111 -22.50 12.50 -20.27
CA LYS A 111 -22.30 11.53 -19.21
C LYS A 111 -21.46 12.12 -18.08
N ALA A 112 -21.66 11.58 -16.89
CA ALA A 112 -20.84 11.87 -15.74
C ALA A 112 -19.40 11.39 -15.97
N ILE A 113 -18.43 12.24 -15.70
CA ILE A 113 -17.01 11.90 -15.81
C ILE A 113 -16.61 11.17 -14.52
N VAL A 114 -16.31 9.87 -14.64
CA VAL A 114 -15.88 9.03 -13.52
C VAL A 114 -14.70 8.17 -13.98
N TYR A 115 -13.62 8.19 -13.24
CA TYR A 115 -12.43 7.37 -13.53
C TYR A 115 -12.25 6.32 -12.43
N GLY A 116 -12.52 5.06 -12.75
CA GLY A 116 -12.23 3.92 -11.88
C GLY A 116 -12.89 3.95 -10.50
N GLY A 117 -14.06 4.62 -10.36
CA GLY A 117 -14.75 4.75 -9.07
C GLY A 117 -14.13 5.77 -8.10
N ALA A 118 -13.17 6.57 -8.56
CA ALA A 118 -12.58 7.65 -7.77
C ALA A 118 -13.60 8.79 -7.53
N PRO A 119 -13.50 9.52 -6.40
CA PRO A 119 -14.44 10.57 -6.06
C PRO A 119 -14.34 11.81 -6.98
N ASN A 120 -15.43 12.55 -7.08
CA ASN A 120 -15.48 13.83 -7.75
C ASN A 120 -15.41 14.95 -6.73
N LEU A 121 -14.22 15.50 -6.54
CA LEU A 121 -13.93 16.48 -5.47
C LEU A 121 -14.23 17.89 -5.95
N GLY A 122 -15.11 18.56 -5.23
CA GLY A 122 -15.40 19.98 -5.39
C GLY A 122 -14.98 20.78 -4.15
N PHE A 123 -14.37 21.94 -4.34
CA PHE A 123 -13.91 22.75 -3.21
C PHE A 123 -13.82 24.23 -3.58
N SER A 124 -13.89 25.08 -2.56
CA SER A 124 -13.65 26.49 -2.74
C SER A 124 -12.16 26.80 -2.72
N ILE A 125 -11.75 27.70 -3.58
CA ILE A 125 -10.38 28.22 -3.66
C ILE A 125 -10.34 29.61 -3.03
N ALA A 126 -9.40 29.81 -2.12
CA ALA A 126 -9.16 31.13 -1.53
C ALA A 126 -8.70 32.13 -2.59
N ARG A 127 -9.16 33.34 -2.52
CA ARG A 127 -8.77 34.40 -3.47
C ARG A 127 -7.30 34.78 -3.27
N GLY A 128 -6.59 34.95 -4.39
CA GLY A 128 -5.22 35.42 -4.41
C GLY A 128 -4.17 34.39 -4.04
N ALA A 129 -3.01 34.84 -3.60
CA ALA A 129 -1.89 34.02 -3.18
C ALA A 129 -2.05 33.56 -1.72
N SER A 130 -3.14 32.84 -1.42
CA SER A 130 -3.33 32.28 -0.09
C SER A 130 -2.26 31.22 0.20
N PRO A 131 -1.60 31.24 1.36
CA PRO A 131 -0.61 30.24 1.76
C PRO A 131 -1.24 28.85 1.91
N PHE A 132 -2.57 28.75 2.01
CA PHE A 132 -3.31 27.51 2.20
C PHE A 132 -3.76 26.86 0.90
N ASN A 133 -3.47 27.46 -0.27
CA ASN A 133 -3.86 26.90 -1.54
C ASN A 133 -2.87 25.82 -2.00
N PRO A 134 -3.23 24.53 -2.00
CA PRO A 134 -2.32 23.46 -2.41
C PRO A 134 -2.20 23.35 -3.94
N LEU A 135 -3.00 24.10 -4.68
CA LEU A 135 -3.05 24.05 -6.13
C LEU A 135 -2.03 25.01 -6.77
N SER A 136 -1.52 24.58 -7.90
CA SER A 136 -0.73 25.43 -8.81
C SER A 136 -1.51 25.62 -10.10
N LEU A 137 -1.63 26.86 -10.55
CA LEU A 137 -2.22 27.19 -11.84
C LEU A 137 -1.26 26.77 -12.96
N VAL A 138 -1.72 25.94 -13.87
CA VAL A 138 -0.97 25.49 -15.04
C VAL A 138 -1.24 26.38 -16.23
N GLU A 139 -2.52 26.75 -16.43
CA GLU A 139 -3.00 27.55 -17.54
C GLU A 139 -4.24 28.32 -17.14
N GLY A 140 -4.43 29.52 -17.69
CA GLY A 140 -5.61 30.38 -17.46
C GLY A 140 -5.52 31.24 -16.20
N SER A 141 -6.61 31.34 -15.44
CA SER A 141 -6.75 32.18 -14.25
C SER A 141 -7.53 31.49 -13.14
N TRP A 142 -7.35 31.96 -11.90
CA TRP A 142 -8.16 31.51 -10.76
C TRP A 142 -9.63 31.87 -10.96
N PRO A 143 -10.57 31.00 -10.46
CA PRO A 143 -11.99 31.14 -10.74
C PRO A 143 -12.58 32.37 -10.06
N LYS A 144 -13.43 33.07 -10.79
CA LYS A 144 -14.31 34.10 -10.28
C LYS A 144 -15.73 33.52 -10.14
N ARG A 145 -16.69 34.39 -9.83
CA ARG A 145 -18.11 33.97 -9.69
C ARG A 145 -18.60 33.28 -10.98
N ASN A 146 -19.22 32.12 -10.85
CA ASN A 146 -19.70 31.27 -11.94
C ASN A 146 -18.57 30.74 -12.86
N GLU A 147 -17.36 30.64 -12.34
CA GLU A 147 -16.24 30.02 -13.05
C GLU A 147 -15.77 28.79 -12.29
N VAL A 148 -15.11 27.88 -13.02
CA VAL A 148 -14.52 26.66 -12.48
C VAL A 148 -13.10 26.50 -12.99
N VAL A 149 -12.23 25.94 -12.14
CA VAL A 149 -10.94 25.38 -12.56
C VAL A 149 -11.00 23.86 -12.41
N VAL A 150 -10.34 23.15 -13.32
CA VAL A 150 -10.33 21.69 -13.37
C VAL A 150 -8.89 21.18 -13.33
N ASP A 151 -8.67 20.01 -12.80
CA ASP A 151 -7.34 19.41 -12.79
C ASP A 151 -6.83 19.08 -14.20
N LYS A 152 -5.50 19.10 -14.36
CA LYS A 152 -4.82 18.89 -15.64
C LYS A 152 -5.14 17.51 -16.25
N SER A 153 -5.26 16.46 -15.42
CA SER A 153 -5.52 15.10 -15.91
C SER A 153 -6.93 15.01 -16.54
N THR A 154 -7.93 15.53 -15.83
CA THR A 154 -9.32 15.58 -16.32
C THR A 154 -9.44 16.48 -17.56
N ALA A 155 -8.83 17.67 -17.53
CA ALA A 155 -8.86 18.58 -18.67
C ALA A 155 -8.25 17.95 -19.93
N HIS A 156 -7.13 17.22 -19.78
CA HIS A 156 -6.49 16.55 -20.91
C HIS A 156 -7.32 15.36 -21.43
N LYS A 157 -7.86 14.51 -20.56
CA LYS A 157 -8.65 13.33 -20.95
C LYS A 157 -9.96 13.72 -21.66
N GLU A 158 -10.62 14.76 -21.17
CA GLU A 158 -11.90 15.25 -21.71
C GLU A 158 -11.73 16.31 -22.81
N HIS A 159 -10.50 16.65 -23.16
CA HIS A 159 -10.21 17.71 -24.15
C HIS A 159 -10.91 19.02 -23.81
N PHE A 160 -10.85 19.43 -22.54
CA PHE A 160 -11.38 20.71 -22.11
C PHE A 160 -10.41 21.86 -22.45
N THR A 161 -10.98 22.97 -22.90
CA THR A 161 -10.23 24.17 -23.26
C THR A 161 -10.69 25.37 -22.43
N ILE A 162 -9.76 26.24 -22.08
CA ILE A 162 -10.07 27.47 -21.32
C ILE A 162 -11.09 28.32 -22.06
N GLY A 163 -12.05 28.87 -21.31
CA GLY A 163 -13.17 29.63 -21.85
C GLY A 163 -14.40 28.80 -22.22
N GLN A 164 -14.27 27.48 -22.30
CA GLN A 164 -15.37 26.55 -22.56
C GLN A 164 -16.35 26.52 -21.37
N THR A 165 -17.64 26.33 -21.68
CA THR A 165 -18.65 26.05 -20.65
C THR A 165 -18.64 24.59 -20.28
N ILE A 166 -18.46 24.31 -18.98
CA ILE A 166 -18.49 22.97 -18.38
C ILE A 166 -19.76 22.82 -17.55
N ARG A 167 -20.38 21.66 -17.64
CA ARG A 167 -21.53 21.30 -16.82
C ARG A 167 -21.08 20.62 -15.55
N VAL A 168 -21.55 21.14 -14.43
CA VAL A 168 -21.22 20.63 -13.07
C VAL A 168 -22.51 20.35 -12.34
N GLN A 169 -22.59 19.20 -11.70
CA GLN A 169 -23.68 18.84 -10.80
C GLN A 169 -23.15 18.62 -9.39
N ALA A 170 -23.77 19.24 -8.41
CA ALA A 170 -23.55 19.01 -7.01
C ALA A 170 -24.89 18.61 -6.33
N ILE A 171 -25.32 19.25 -5.26
CA ILE A 171 -26.58 18.90 -4.57
C ILE A 171 -27.83 19.29 -5.37
N GLY A 172 -27.72 20.31 -6.24
CA GLY A 172 -28.85 20.86 -7.01
C GLY A 172 -28.86 20.43 -8.49
N PRO A 173 -29.59 21.16 -9.33
CA PRO A 173 -29.59 20.95 -10.76
C PRO A 173 -28.23 21.24 -11.40
N VAL A 174 -28.00 20.67 -12.57
CA VAL A 174 -26.78 20.89 -13.34
C VAL A 174 -26.57 22.40 -13.60
N GLN A 175 -25.40 22.88 -13.22
CA GLN A 175 -24.96 24.27 -13.42
C GLN A 175 -24.01 24.33 -14.63
N GLN A 176 -24.08 25.43 -15.38
CA GLN A 176 -23.18 25.72 -16.48
C GLN A 176 -22.15 26.76 -16.01
N LEU A 177 -20.88 26.39 -15.92
CA LEU A 177 -19.81 27.22 -15.43
C LEU A 177 -18.74 27.37 -16.51
N ARG A 178 -18.11 28.54 -16.58
CA ARG A 178 -17.00 28.80 -17.52
C ARG A 178 -15.70 28.24 -16.96
N LEU A 179 -14.98 27.44 -17.75
CA LEU A 179 -13.63 27.00 -17.41
C LEU A 179 -12.66 28.18 -17.47
N SER A 180 -12.16 28.63 -16.32
CA SER A 180 -11.25 29.78 -16.23
C SER A 180 -9.79 29.35 -16.18
N GLY A 181 -9.47 28.14 -15.70
CA GLY A 181 -8.10 27.68 -15.60
C GLY A 181 -7.96 26.17 -15.41
N ILE A 182 -6.77 25.70 -15.67
CA ILE A 182 -6.33 24.33 -15.44
C ILE A 182 -5.31 24.33 -14.31
N VAL A 183 -5.51 23.44 -13.33
CA VAL A 183 -4.70 23.37 -12.11
C VAL A 183 -4.05 22.01 -11.94
N LYS A 184 -3.00 21.93 -11.12
CA LYS A 184 -2.45 20.68 -10.59
C LYS A 184 -2.37 20.76 -9.08
N PHE A 185 -2.45 19.61 -8.41
CA PHE A 185 -2.37 19.53 -6.96
C PHE A 185 -0.93 19.22 -6.52
N GLY A 186 -0.32 20.14 -5.77
CA GLY A 186 1.03 19.96 -5.23
C GLY A 186 2.05 19.44 -6.26
N SER A 187 2.78 18.40 -5.88
CA SER A 187 3.75 17.68 -6.73
C SER A 187 3.15 16.51 -7.50
N VAL A 188 1.89 16.11 -7.24
CA VAL A 188 1.24 14.95 -7.84
C VAL A 188 0.53 15.31 -9.15
N GLY A 189 0.66 14.45 -10.14
CA GLY A 189 0.00 14.62 -11.44
C GLY A 189 -1.50 14.29 -11.41
N THR A 190 -1.94 13.46 -10.47
CA THR A 190 -3.34 13.04 -10.28
C THR A 190 -3.58 12.62 -8.83
N ILE A 191 -4.77 12.87 -8.32
CA ILE A 191 -5.20 12.43 -6.99
C ILE A 191 -6.01 11.13 -7.16
N GLY A 192 -5.32 10.03 -7.50
CA GLY A 192 -5.96 8.71 -7.56
C GLY A 192 -7.12 8.58 -8.54
N GLY A 193 -7.09 9.30 -9.66
CA GLY A 193 -8.20 9.32 -10.61
C GLY A 193 -9.38 10.21 -10.20
N ALA A 194 -9.33 10.85 -9.02
CA ALA A 194 -10.33 11.83 -8.64
C ALA A 194 -10.36 13.01 -9.61
N THR A 195 -11.54 13.48 -9.97
CA THR A 195 -11.71 14.75 -10.68
C THR A 195 -11.69 15.89 -9.66
N LEU A 196 -11.04 16.99 -10.00
CA LEU A 196 -11.02 18.18 -9.15
C LEU A 196 -11.74 19.33 -9.83
N ALA A 197 -12.70 19.90 -9.13
CA ALA A 197 -13.42 21.11 -9.55
C ALA A 197 -13.27 22.18 -8.46
N GLY A 198 -12.55 23.25 -8.77
CA GLY A 198 -12.32 24.37 -7.86
C GLY A 198 -13.16 25.58 -8.24
N PHE A 199 -13.79 26.21 -7.26
CA PHE A 199 -14.69 27.34 -7.41
C PHE A 199 -14.28 28.51 -6.50
N ASP A 200 -14.76 29.72 -6.75
CA ASP A 200 -14.73 30.74 -5.73
C ASP A 200 -15.69 30.39 -4.57
N LEU A 201 -15.44 30.93 -3.39
CA LEU A 201 -16.21 30.55 -2.18
C LEU A 201 -17.74 30.75 -2.34
N PRO A 202 -18.25 31.87 -2.88
CA PRO A 202 -19.71 32.02 -3.07
C PRO A 202 -20.33 31.01 -4.03
N THR A 203 -19.62 30.68 -5.13
CA THR A 203 -20.10 29.66 -6.09
C THR A 203 -20.08 28.28 -5.44
N ALA A 204 -19.02 27.92 -4.71
CA ALA A 204 -18.94 26.65 -3.98
C ALA A 204 -20.04 26.52 -2.91
N GLN A 205 -20.28 27.58 -2.13
CA GLN A 205 -21.35 27.61 -1.13
C GLN A 205 -22.74 27.40 -1.76
N ALA A 206 -22.98 27.99 -2.93
CA ALA A 206 -24.25 27.82 -3.65
C ALA A 206 -24.39 26.38 -4.19
N LEU A 207 -23.33 25.82 -4.80
CA LEU A 207 -23.33 24.46 -5.34
C LEU A 207 -23.53 23.39 -4.26
N PHE A 208 -22.93 23.56 -3.08
CA PHE A 208 -22.97 22.59 -1.99
C PHE A 208 -24.07 22.87 -0.95
N GLY A 209 -24.96 23.84 -1.18
CA GLY A 209 -26.04 24.18 -0.23
C GLY A 209 -25.55 24.69 1.12
N LYS A 210 -24.38 25.37 1.14
CA LYS A 210 -23.69 25.84 2.36
C LYS A 210 -23.61 27.36 2.43
N GLN A 211 -24.63 28.08 1.95
CA GLN A 211 -24.67 29.54 2.01
C GLN A 211 -24.50 30.04 3.44
N GLY A 212 -23.57 30.96 3.67
CA GLY A 212 -23.27 31.50 4.99
C GLY A 212 -22.59 30.52 5.96
N LYS A 213 -22.16 29.35 5.48
CA LYS A 213 -21.46 28.33 6.28
C LYS A 213 -20.09 28.02 5.69
N LEU A 214 -19.22 27.48 6.54
CA LEU A 214 -17.90 26.95 6.18
C LEU A 214 -17.76 25.54 6.72
N ASP A 215 -16.99 24.71 6.03
CA ASP A 215 -16.57 23.40 6.54
C ASP A 215 -15.31 23.50 7.36
N GLU A 216 -14.46 24.50 7.00
CA GLU A 216 -13.13 24.61 7.58
C GLU A 216 -12.62 26.06 7.53
N ILE A 217 -11.80 26.44 8.54
CA ILE A 217 -10.98 27.65 8.53
C ILE A 217 -9.51 27.23 8.73
N ALA A 218 -8.68 27.49 7.73
CA ALA A 218 -7.22 27.36 7.84
C ALA A 218 -6.63 28.65 8.40
N VAL A 219 -5.68 28.52 9.34
CA VAL A 219 -5.11 29.65 10.08
C VAL A 219 -3.60 29.55 10.07
N ALA A 220 -2.93 30.65 9.71
CA ALA A 220 -1.49 30.84 9.90
C ALA A 220 -1.23 31.80 11.07
N SER A 221 -0.26 31.46 11.91
CA SER A 221 0.17 32.28 13.05
C SER A 221 1.11 33.41 12.59
N LYS A 222 1.21 34.47 13.39
CA LYS A 222 2.31 35.43 13.26
C LYS A 222 3.65 34.78 13.63
N SER A 223 4.73 35.24 13.06
CA SER A 223 6.07 34.65 13.19
C SER A 223 6.60 34.56 14.64
N ASN A 224 6.06 35.37 15.54
CA ASN A 224 6.45 35.41 16.96
C ASN A 224 5.49 34.64 17.90
N VAL A 225 4.51 33.91 17.36
CA VAL A 225 3.49 33.21 18.11
C VAL A 225 3.70 31.70 17.97
N SER A 226 3.71 31.00 19.10
CA SER A 226 3.78 29.55 19.07
C SER A 226 2.44 28.93 18.67
N THR A 227 2.48 27.75 18.04
CA THR A 227 1.26 26.99 17.67
C THR A 227 0.38 26.72 18.91
N ALA A 228 1.00 26.46 20.07
CA ALA A 228 0.25 26.21 21.33
C ALA A 228 -0.52 27.45 21.77
N GLN A 229 0.07 28.63 21.70
CA GLN A 229 -0.58 29.90 22.01
C GLN A 229 -1.72 30.17 21.03
N LEU A 230 -1.48 30.04 19.71
CA LEU A 230 -2.52 30.17 18.69
C LEU A 230 -3.74 29.29 18.98
N LEU A 231 -3.50 27.99 19.27
CA LEU A 231 -4.58 27.06 19.59
C LEU A 231 -5.35 27.46 20.85
N THR A 232 -4.68 28.03 21.84
CA THR A 232 -5.31 28.48 23.09
C THR A 232 -6.23 29.69 22.85
N GLU A 233 -5.76 30.68 22.09
CA GLU A 233 -6.58 31.84 21.72
C GLU A 233 -7.78 31.44 20.88
N ILE A 234 -7.60 30.56 19.87
CA ILE A 234 -8.71 30.08 19.05
C ILE A 234 -9.73 29.34 19.90
N ARG A 235 -9.31 28.44 20.80
CA ARG A 235 -10.22 27.69 21.69
C ARG A 235 -11.10 28.58 22.55
N GLY A 236 -10.62 29.76 22.90
CA GLY A 236 -11.36 30.73 23.71
C GLY A 236 -12.61 31.31 23.02
N ILE A 237 -12.67 31.29 21.68
CA ILE A 237 -13.78 31.82 20.89
C ILE A 237 -14.59 30.76 20.16
N LEU A 238 -14.18 29.46 20.23
CA LEU A 238 -14.83 28.42 19.47
C LEU A 238 -16.21 28.06 19.98
N PRO A 239 -17.22 27.99 19.09
CA PRO A 239 -18.52 27.38 19.42
C PRO A 239 -18.37 25.91 19.84
N LYS A 240 -19.32 25.39 20.61
CA LYS A 240 -19.29 24.00 21.15
C LYS A 240 -19.29 22.91 20.08
N ASP A 241 -19.83 23.20 18.92
CA ASP A 241 -19.95 22.32 17.74
C ASP A 241 -18.72 22.36 16.80
N THR A 242 -17.70 23.13 17.16
CA THR A 242 -16.44 23.24 16.41
C THR A 242 -15.25 22.74 17.23
N GLN A 243 -14.16 22.46 16.54
CA GLN A 243 -12.89 22.04 17.12
C GLN A 243 -11.71 22.66 16.37
N VAL A 244 -10.57 22.78 17.05
CA VAL A 244 -9.32 23.22 16.42
C VAL A 244 -8.23 22.17 16.62
N ARG A 245 -7.48 21.90 15.56
CA ARG A 245 -6.30 21.04 15.55
C ARG A 245 -5.14 21.76 14.90
N THR A 246 -3.91 21.26 15.10
CA THR A 246 -2.79 21.71 14.27
C THR A 246 -2.98 21.23 12.84
N GLY A 247 -2.44 21.92 11.84
CA GLY A 247 -2.50 21.49 10.44
C GLY A 247 -1.96 20.07 10.26
N GLN A 248 -0.88 19.72 10.98
CA GLN A 248 -0.29 18.39 10.96
C GLN A 248 -1.21 17.30 11.57
N ALA A 249 -1.86 17.62 12.69
CA ALA A 249 -2.83 16.69 13.32
C ALA A 249 -4.06 16.49 12.44
N GLN A 250 -4.50 17.55 11.73
CA GLN A 250 -5.62 17.45 10.79
C GLN A 250 -5.23 16.63 9.56
N ALA A 251 -4.05 16.83 8.97
CA ALA A 251 -3.55 16.00 7.86
C ALA A 251 -3.50 14.51 8.25
N HIS A 252 -3.08 14.21 9.48
CA HIS A 252 -3.09 12.83 9.98
C HIS A 252 -4.50 12.28 10.18
N GLU A 253 -5.45 13.08 10.65
CA GLU A 253 -6.85 12.65 10.75
C GLU A 253 -7.46 12.38 9.37
N ASP A 254 -7.24 13.28 8.41
CA ASP A 254 -7.73 13.16 7.03
C ASP A 254 -7.17 11.92 6.31
N SER A 255 -5.94 11.49 6.66
CA SER A 255 -5.29 10.32 6.08
C SER A 255 -5.74 8.98 6.66
N LYS A 256 -6.47 8.95 7.79
CA LYS A 256 -6.80 7.71 8.52
C LYS A 256 -7.55 6.68 7.68
N ASP A 257 -8.59 7.10 6.99
CA ASP A 257 -9.44 6.19 6.20
C ASP A 257 -8.65 5.64 5.02
N THR A 258 -7.86 6.49 4.36
CA THR A 258 -6.97 6.08 3.28
C THR A 258 -5.88 5.11 3.77
N ASN A 259 -5.28 5.39 4.93
CA ASN A 259 -4.27 4.52 5.55
C ASN A 259 -4.87 3.18 5.99
N ALA A 260 -6.12 3.15 6.45
CA ALA A 260 -6.82 1.92 6.76
C ALA A 260 -7.03 1.06 5.52
N PHE A 261 -7.46 1.66 4.40
CA PHE A 261 -7.59 0.97 3.12
C PHE A 261 -6.25 0.45 2.58
N ILE A 262 -5.19 1.28 2.60
CA ILE A 262 -3.84 0.86 2.18
C ILE A 262 -3.33 -0.28 3.06
N SER A 263 -3.54 -0.20 4.38
CA SER A 263 -3.17 -1.26 5.32
C SER A 263 -3.93 -2.57 5.06
N PHE A 264 -5.23 -2.49 4.74
CA PHE A 264 -6.02 -3.65 4.33
C PHE A 264 -5.46 -4.26 3.04
N LEU A 265 -5.23 -3.45 2.01
CA LEU A 265 -4.67 -3.89 0.73
C LEU A 265 -3.28 -4.55 0.93
N GLN A 266 -2.42 -3.94 1.74
CA GLN A 266 -1.11 -4.49 2.09
C GLN A 266 -1.23 -5.87 2.75
N LYS A 267 -2.08 -6.01 3.77
CA LYS A 267 -2.29 -7.29 4.47
C LYS A 267 -2.84 -8.37 3.53
N PHE A 268 -3.79 -7.98 2.68
CA PHE A 268 -4.38 -8.87 1.69
C PHE A 268 -3.33 -9.39 0.69
N LEU A 269 -2.54 -8.49 0.09
CA LEU A 269 -1.47 -8.86 -0.84
C LEU A 269 -0.36 -9.66 -0.17
N LEU A 270 0.01 -9.32 1.08
CA LEU A 270 0.97 -10.12 1.87
C LEU A 270 0.45 -11.51 2.19
N GLY A 271 -0.86 -11.68 2.36
CA GLY A 271 -1.49 -13.00 2.47
C GLY A 271 -1.22 -13.85 1.22
N PHE A 272 -1.44 -13.30 0.02
CA PHE A 272 -1.09 -14.00 -1.23
C PHE A 272 0.41 -14.26 -1.36
N ALA A 273 1.24 -13.29 -0.98
CA ALA A 273 2.69 -13.47 -0.96
C ALA A 273 3.11 -14.62 -0.02
N GLY A 274 2.45 -14.75 1.13
CA GLY A 274 2.63 -15.85 2.06
C GLY A 274 2.32 -17.22 1.44
N VAL A 275 1.20 -17.32 0.73
CA VAL A 275 0.85 -18.54 -0.02
C VAL A 275 1.89 -18.83 -1.10
N ALA A 276 2.31 -17.85 -1.87
CA ALA A 276 3.33 -18.02 -2.90
C ALA A 276 4.67 -18.48 -2.32
N LEU A 277 5.12 -17.88 -1.21
CA LEU A 277 6.32 -18.31 -0.49
C LEU A 277 6.20 -19.74 0.04
N PHE A 278 5.04 -20.11 0.52
CA PHE A 278 4.80 -21.42 1.04
C PHE A 278 4.86 -22.49 -0.07
N VAL A 279 4.15 -22.27 -1.18
CA VAL A 279 4.24 -23.16 -2.37
C VAL A 279 5.69 -23.19 -2.86
N GLY A 280 6.38 -22.04 -2.91
CA GLY A 280 7.79 -21.97 -3.25
C GLY A 280 8.67 -22.79 -2.31
N SER A 281 8.44 -22.74 -0.99
CA SER A 281 9.19 -23.53 0.00
C SER A 281 9.03 -25.03 -0.19
N PHE A 282 7.82 -25.47 -0.55
CA PHE A 282 7.55 -26.86 -0.89
C PHE A 282 8.30 -27.33 -2.15
N VAL A 283 8.27 -26.49 -3.20
CA VAL A 283 9.03 -26.76 -4.43
C VAL A 283 10.53 -26.87 -4.13
N ILE A 284 11.07 -25.99 -3.29
CA ILE A 284 12.48 -26.01 -2.84
C ILE A 284 12.77 -27.31 -2.11
N ALA A 285 11.95 -27.65 -1.09
CA ALA A 285 12.15 -28.85 -0.27
C ALA A 285 12.10 -30.14 -1.12
N ASN A 286 11.16 -30.22 -2.06
CA ASN A 286 11.02 -31.36 -2.95
C ASN A 286 12.20 -31.45 -3.95
N SER A 287 12.55 -30.34 -4.58
CA SER A 287 13.68 -30.27 -5.51
C SER A 287 15.01 -30.65 -4.84
N LEU A 288 15.26 -30.10 -3.63
CA LEU A 288 16.44 -30.47 -2.85
C LEU A 288 16.43 -31.92 -2.39
N SER A 289 15.28 -32.47 -1.98
CA SER A 289 15.16 -33.87 -1.59
C SER A 289 15.56 -34.82 -2.74
N ILE A 290 15.08 -34.53 -3.97
CA ILE A 290 15.43 -35.29 -5.15
C ILE A 290 16.93 -35.12 -5.51
N THR A 291 17.46 -33.91 -5.43
CA THR A 291 18.87 -33.61 -5.71
C THR A 291 19.78 -34.36 -4.73
N ILE A 292 19.45 -34.35 -3.44
CA ILE A 292 20.18 -35.07 -2.40
C ILE A 292 20.11 -36.59 -2.63
N ALA A 293 18.93 -37.12 -2.96
CA ALA A 293 18.79 -38.55 -3.25
C ALA A 293 19.69 -38.99 -4.40
N GLN A 294 19.79 -38.18 -5.47
CA GLN A 294 20.69 -38.47 -6.61
C GLN A 294 22.18 -38.35 -6.25
N ARG A 295 22.54 -37.57 -5.24
CA ARG A 295 23.93 -37.35 -4.76
C ARG A 295 24.28 -38.22 -3.55
N THR A 296 23.40 -39.12 -3.14
CA THR A 296 23.59 -39.93 -1.94
C THR A 296 24.89 -40.75 -2.00
N ARG A 297 25.24 -41.32 -3.17
CA ARG A 297 26.50 -42.05 -3.37
C ARG A 297 27.71 -41.11 -3.23
N GLU A 298 27.71 -39.95 -3.85
CA GLU A 298 28.78 -38.95 -3.73
C GLU A 298 29.01 -38.54 -2.28
N LEU A 299 27.89 -38.23 -1.56
CA LEU A 299 27.93 -37.85 -0.16
C LEU A 299 28.40 -38.97 0.76
N ALA A 300 28.06 -40.23 0.43
CA ALA A 300 28.52 -41.41 1.14
C ALA A 300 30.02 -41.63 0.93
N THR A 301 30.54 -41.50 -0.30
CA THR A 301 31.97 -41.60 -0.61
C THR A 301 32.76 -40.51 0.13
N LEU A 302 32.29 -39.27 0.20
CA LEU A 302 32.93 -38.23 1.01
C LEU A 302 33.02 -38.60 2.48
N ARG A 303 32.00 -39.29 3.02
CA ARG A 303 31.97 -39.73 4.42
C ARG A 303 32.88 -40.95 4.66
N THR A 304 33.04 -41.85 3.72
CA THR A 304 34.02 -42.94 3.81
C THR A 304 35.47 -42.42 3.76
N LEU A 305 35.69 -41.30 3.04
CA LEU A 305 36.95 -40.56 3.02
C LEU A 305 37.21 -39.69 4.27
N GLY A 306 36.34 -39.75 5.32
CA GLY A 306 36.51 -39.08 6.59
C GLY A 306 35.74 -37.79 6.78
N ALA A 307 34.85 -37.37 5.83
CA ALA A 307 34.04 -36.19 6.03
C ALA A 307 32.98 -36.40 7.14
N SER A 308 32.91 -35.46 8.10
CA SER A 308 31.95 -35.51 9.18
C SER A 308 30.51 -35.16 8.72
N ARG A 309 29.50 -35.64 9.46
CA ARG A 309 28.08 -35.28 9.22
C ARG A 309 27.86 -33.76 9.18
N ARG A 310 28.53 -33.01 10.06
CA ARG A 310 28.44 -31.55 10.15
C ARG A 310 29.01 -30.85 8.91
N GLN A 311 30.08 -31.40 8.32
CA GLN A 311 30.68 -30.86 7.11
C GLN A 311 29.77 -31.03 5.91
N VAL A 312 29.12 -32.21 5.76
CA VAL A 312 28.14 -32.47 4.71
C VAL A 312 26.92 -31.56 4.87
N LEU A 313 26.38 -31.45 6.09
CA LEU A 313 25.23 -30.57 6.39
C LEU A 313 25.56 -29.11 6.05
N ARG A 314 26.71 -28.59 6.50
CA ARG A 314 27.16 -27.22 6.19
C ARG A 314 27.30 -26.97 4.68
N SER A 315 27.76 -27.95 3.92
CA SER A 315 27.88 -27.80 2.47
C SER A 315 26.53 -27.62 1.79
N ILE A 316 25.50 -28.41 2.20
CA ILE A 316 24.15 -28.32 1.66
C ILE A 316 23.49 -26.99 2.08
N ILE A 317 23.64 -26.58 3.34
CA ILE A 317 23.09 -25.31 3.84
C ILE A 317 23.76 -24.12 3.13
N LEU A 318 25.06 -24.18 2.85
CA LEU A 318 25.79 -23.14 2.12
C LEU A 318 25.29 -23.04 0.68
N GLU A 319 25.02 -24.18 0.02
CA GLU A 319 24.44 -24.21 -1.33
C GLU A 319 23.04 -23.55 -1.33
N ALA A 320 22.19 -23.86 -0.34
CA ALA A 320 20.89 -23.25 -0.17
C ALA A 320 20.99 -21.75 0.16
N LEU A 321 21.93 -21.34 0.99
CA LEU A 321 22.16 -19.93 1.33
C LEU A 321 22.56 -19.10 0.12
N VAL A 322 23.52 -19.58 -0.68
CA VAL A 322 23.95 -18.89 -1.91
C VAL A 322 22.76 -18.73 -2.88
N MET A 323 21.99 -19.82 -3.07
CA MET A 323 20.80 -19.78 -3.90
C MET A 323 19.75 -18.81 -3.35
N GLY A 324 19.52 -18.83 -2.02
CA GLY A 324 18.57 -17.94 -1.35
C GLY A 324 18.94 -16.47 -1.50
N ILE A 325 20.21 -16.12 -1.30
CA ILE A 325 20.69 -14.73 -1.47
C ILE A 325 20.53 -14.28 -2.92
N PHE A 326 20.99 -15.08 -3.88
CA PHE A 326 20.88 -14.74 -5.29
C PHE A 326 19.40 -14.55 -5.71
N ALA A 327 18.56 -15.51 -5.36
CA ALA A 327 17.13 -15.45 -5.68
C ALA A 327 16.41 -14.32 -4.96
N ALA A 328 16.81 -13.96 -3.72
CA ALA A 328 16.25 -12.82 -2.99
C ALA A 328 16.60 -11.50 -3.67
N ILE A 329 17.83 -11.32 -4.15
CA ILE A 329 18.25 -10.12 -4.88
C ILE A 329 17.47 -10.02 -6.20
N VAL A 330 17.41 -11.09 -6.99
CA VAL A 330 16.64 -11.11 -8.25
C VAL A 330 15.15 -10.87 -7.97
N GLY A 331 14.61 -11.49 -6.91
CA GLY A 331 13.23 -11.32 -6.48
C GLY A 331 12.90 -9.88 -6.06
N LEU A 332 13.82 -9.18 -5.40
CA LEU A 332 13.66 -7.77 -5.06
C LEU A 332 13.45 -6.90 -6.32
N PHE A 333 14.31 -7.07 -7.33
CA PHE A 333 14.17 -6.34 -8.60
C PHE A 333 12.94 -6.78 -9.42
N ALA A 334 12.63 -8.08 -9.41
CA ALA A 334 11.40 -8.58 -10.01
C ALA A 334 10.14 -8.00 -9.32
N GLY A 335 10.19 -7.79 -8.01
CA GLY A 335 9.13 -7.12 -7.24
C GLY A 335 8.94 -5.66 -7.64
N LEU A 336 10.04 -4.92 -7.89
CA LEU A 336 9.96 -3.56 -8.45
C LEU A 336 9.26 -3.55 -9.81
N ALA A 337 9.61 -4.50 -10.68
CA ALA A 337 8.98 -4.66 -11.99
C ALA A 337 7.50 -5.03 -11.86
N LEU A 338 7.16 -5.92 -10.91
CA LEU A 338 5.78 -6.31 -10.59
C LEU A 338 4.96 -5.12 -10.10
N ALA A 339 5.48 -4.32 -9.16
CA ALA A 339 4.81 -3.11 -8.68
C ALA A 339 4.54 -2.12 -9.82
N LYS A 340 5.53 -1.88 -10.69
CA LYS A 340 5.36 -1.04 -11.89
C LYS A 340 4.31 -1.60 -12.84
N GLY A 341 4.29 -2.91 -13.03
CA GLY A 341 3.29 -3.60 -13.85
C GLY A 341 1.88 -3.46 -13.27
N LEU A 342 1.73 -3.55 -11.95
CA LEU A 342 0.45 -3.38 -11.27
C LEU A 342 -0.06 -1.93 -11.39
N PHE A 343 0.78 -0.91 -11.21
CA PHE A 343 0.39 0.48 -11.44
C PHE A 343 -0.14 0.68 -12.87
N LYS A 344 0.57 0.12 -13.87
CA LYS A 344 0.14 0.21 -15.26
C LYS A 344 -1.16 -0.57 -15.53
N LEU A 345 -1.32 -1.72 -14.89
CA LEU A 345 -2.55 -2.52 -14.99
C LEU A 345 -3.75 -1.76 -14.42
N PHE A 346 -3.61 -1.15 -13.24
CA PHE A 346 -4.65 -0.33 -12.64
C PHE A 346 -5.03 0.85 -13.55
N ASP A 347 -4.05 1.53 -14.13
CA ASP A 347 -4.29 2.65 -15.06
C ASP A 347 -5.05 2.20 -16.31
N VAL A 348 -4.72 1.05 -16.90
CA VAL A 348 -5.43 0.48 -18.07
C VAL A 348 -6.87 0.09 -17.73
N VAL A 349 -7.12 -0.40 -16.51
CA VAL A 349 -8.49 -0.72 -16.02
C VAL A 349 -9.27 0.54 -15.65
N GLY A 350 -8.65 1.73 -15.74
CA GLY A 350 -9.26 3.03 -15.42
C GLY A 350 -9.14 3.45 -13.97
N PHE A 351 -8.45 2.66 -13.13
CA PHE A 351 -8.20 2.97 -11.72
C PHE A 351 -6.83 3.63 -11.58
N THR A 352 -6.76 4.94 -11.79
CA THR A 352 -5.50 5.69 -11.70
C THR A 352 -5.11 5.91 -10.24
N LEU A 353 -4.07 5.23 -9.76
CA LEU A 353 -3.54 5.42 -8.41
C LEU A 353 -2.59 6.63 -8.36
N PRO A 354 -2.58 7.41 -7.25
CA PRO A 354 -1.58 8.45 -7.06
C PRO A 354 -0.18 7.84 -7.11
N ASN A 355 0.70 8.43 -7.90
CA ASN A 355 2.05 7.91 -8.09
C ASN A 355 3.04 9.06 -8.26
N ASN A 356 3.97 9.17 -7.31
CA ASN A 356 5.12 10.09 -7.35
C ASN A 356 6.42 9.37 -7.73
N GLY A 357 6.32 8.19 -8.36
CA GLY A 357 7.43 7.28 -8.62
C GLY A 357 7.44 6.10 -7.65
N LEU A 358 8.19 5.05 -8.02
CA LEU A 358 8.32 3.87 -7.16
C LEU A 358 9.19 4.21 -5.94
N THR A 359 8.67 3.95 -4.76
CA THR A 359 9.40 4.12 -3.50
C THR A 359 9.96 2.76 -3.06
N LEU A 360 11.29 2.68 -2.95
CA LEU A 360 11.99 1.53 -2.38
C LEU A 360 12.50 1.90 -0.99
N GLU A 361 11.79 1.50 0.04
CA GLU A 361 12.19 1.73 1.42
C GLU A 361 13.22 0.71 1.91
N THR A 362 14.08 1.10 2.85
CA THR A 362 15.06 0.21 3.49
C THR A 362 14.38 -1.01 4.10
N ARG A 363 13.19 -0.83 4.68
CA ARG A 363 12.33 -1.90 5.20
C ARG A 363 12.06 -2.97 4.15
N THR A 364 11.66 -2.58 2.96
CA THR A 364 11.34 -3.48 1.85
C THR A 364 12.55 -4.30 1.42
N VAL A 365 13.74 -3.70 1.34
CA VAL A 365 14.98 -4.40 1.03
C VAL A 365 15.31 -5.44 2.11
N VAL A 366 15.30 -5.03 3.37
CA VAL A 366 15.62 -5.92 4.52
C VAL A 366 14.64 -7.09 4.61
N VAL A 367 13.33 -6.81 4.53
CA VAL A 367 12.30 -7.86 4.63
C VAL A 367 12.39 -8.82 3.44
N SER A 368 12.57 -8.35 2.23
CA SER A 368 12.66 -9.19 1.03
C SER A 368 13.88 -10.12 1.09
N LEU A 369 15.04 -9.61 1.48
CA LEU A 369 16.26 -10.41 1.64
C LEU A 369 16.09 -11.42 2.80
N ALA A 370 15.58 -10.98 3.94
CA ALA A 370 15.36 -11.85 5.09
C ALA A 370 14.40 -12.99 4.77
N VAL A 371 13.26 -12.68 4.15
CA VAL A 371 12.26 -13.68 3.76
C VAL A 371 12.86 -14.69 2.77
N GLY A 372 13.53 -14.24 1.72
CA GLY A 372 14.13 -15.14 0.72
C GLY A 372 15.19 -16.06 1.33
N ILE A 373 16.04 -15.55 2.20
CA ILE A 373 17.07 -16.34 2.89
C ILE A 373 16.45 -17.31 3.89
N ILE A 374 15.59 -16.82 4.79
CA ILE A 374 15.00 -17.63 5.86
C ILE A 374 14.15 -18.76 5.29
N VAL A 375 13.26 -18.45 4.32
CA VAL A 375 12.41 -19.47 3.70
C VAL A 375 13.24 -20.54 3.00
N THR A 376 14.29 -20.13 2.27
CA THR A 376 15.17 -21.09 1.59
C THR A 376 15.92 -21.97 2.58
N LEU A 377 16.45 -21.40 3.66
CA LEU A 377 17.15 -22.17 4.71
C LEU A 377 16.19 -23.14 5.41
N LEU A 378 15.00 -22.70 5.79
CA LEU A 378 13.99 -23.56 6.45
C LEU A 378 13.56 -24.71 5.53
N ALA A 379 13.25 -24.42 4.26
CA ALA A 379 12.87 -25.41 3.27
C ALA A 379 13.97 -26.45 3.02
N SER A 380 15.25 -26.02 3.08
CA SER A 380 16.41 -26.89 2.87
C SER A 380 16.80 -27.73 4.08
N LEU A 381 16.40 -27.32 5.30
CA LEU A 381 16.89 -27.92 6.55
C LEU A 381 16.47 -29.41 6.69
N ARG A 382 15.20 -29.71 6.42
CA ARG A 382 14.67 -31.10 6.55
C ARG A 382 15.30 -32.06 5.53
N PRO A 383 15.42 -31.74 4.23
CA PRO A 383 16.17 -32.55 3.27
C PRO A 383 17.64 -32.71 3.62
N ALA A 384 18.31 -31.64 4.03
CA ALA A 384 19.72 -31.65 4.41
C ALA A 384 19.99 -32.56 5.62
N MET A 385 19.15 -32.52 6.66
CA MET A 385 19.24 -33.41 7.81
C MET A 385 19.02 -34.88 7.42
N ARG A 386 18.08 -35.17 6.51
CA ARG A 386 17.85 -36.54 6.02
C ARG A 386 19.07 -37.08 5.30
N ALA A 387 19.74 -36.28 4.46
CA ALA A 387 20.95 -36.66 3.76
C ALA A 387 22.09 -37.13 4.69
N THR A 388 22.20 -36.53 5.86
CA THR A 388 23.27 -36.87 6.81
C THR A 388 22.97 -38.10 7.68
N ARG A 389 21.75 -38.62 7.65
CA ARG A 389 21.34 -39.80 8.45
C ARG A 389 21.58 -41.14 7.75
N VAL A 390 21.80 -41.14 6.44
CA VAL A 390 22.06 -42.37 5.65
C VAL A 390 23.42 -42.95 6.05
N PRO A 391 23.52 -44.19 6.47
CA PRO A 391 24.81 -44.85 6.76
C PRO A 391 25.66 -44.98 5.49
N PRO A 392 26.98 -44.75 5.53
CA PRO A 392 27.84 -44.83 4.35
C PRO A 392 27.80 -46.22 3.68
N ILE A 393 27.76 -47.27 4.46
CA ILE A 393 27.73 -48.64 3.99
C ILE A 393 26.43 -48.99 3.24
N ALA A 394 25.28 -48.47 3.68
CA ALA A 394 23.98 -48.70 3.04
C ALA A 394 23.88 -48.02 1.66
N ALA A 395 24.60 -46.91 1.46
CA ALA A 395 24.59 -46.18 0.18
C ALA A 395 25.48 -46.81 -0.90
N VAL A 396 26.41 -47.67 -0.53
CA VAL A 396 27.32 -48.39 -1.45
C VAL A 396 26.73 -49.75 -1.85
N ARG A 397 25.85 -50.31 -1.07
CA ARG A 397 25.22 -51.64 -1.30
C ARG A 397 24.04 -51.46 -2.28
N GLU A 398 24.10 -52.11 -3.45
CA GLU A 398 22.98 -52.13 -4.41
C GLU A 398 21.75 -52.82 -3.81
N GLY A 399 20.59 -52.18 -3.92
CA GLY A 399 19.32 -52.74 -3.46
C GLY A 399 18.92 -52.48 -1.99
N ALA A 400 19.67 -51.66 -1.23
CA ALA A 400 19.26 -51.32 0.14
C ALA A 400 18.05 -50.38 0.13
N THR A 401 16.85 -50.91 0.33
CA THR A 401 15.66 -50.12 0.64
C THR A 401 15.80 -49.51 2.04
N LEU A 402 15.54 -48.21 2.19
CA LEU A 402 15.49 -47.58 3.51
C LEU A 402 14.41 -48.24 4.36
N PRO A 403 14.68 -48.61 5.61
CA PRO A 403 13.67 -49.17 6.48
C PRO A 403 12.49 -48.18 6.63
N GLU A 404 11.26 -48.67 6.44
CA GLU A 404 10.06 -47.89 6.66
C GLU A 404 10.02 -47.37 8.10
N SER A 405 9.68 -46.11 8.27
CA SER A 405 9.57 -45.52 9.60
C SER A 405 8.39 -46.17 10.34
N ARG A 406 8.51 -46.47 11.63
CA ARG A 406 7.43 -47.00 12.48
C ARG A 406 6.14 -46.16 12.43
N PHE A 407 6.22 -44.94 12.01
CA PHE A 407 5.10 -43.99 11.83
C PHE A 407 4.56 -43.92 10.40
N ALA A 408 5.05 -44.74 9.46
CA ALA A 408 4.55 -44.75 8.07
C ALA A 408 3.05 -45.00 7.97
N ARG A 409 2.52 -45.82 8.87
CA ARG A 409 1.09 -46.21 8.94
C ARG A 409 0.17 -45.01 9.30
N TYR A 410 0.65 -44.05 10.07
CA TYR A 410 -0.14 -42.89 10.49
C TYR A 410 0.07 -41.66 9.61
N ARG A 411 0.95 -41.74 8.59
CA ARG A 411 1.28 -40.58 7.71
C ARG A 411 0.06 -40.08 6.94
N SER A 412 -0.74 -40.98 6.40
CA SER A 412 -1.96 -40.61 5.64
C SER A 412 -3.01 -39.96 6.52
N VAL A 413 -3.24 -40.50 7.73
CA VAL A 413 -4.19 -39.90 8.68
C VAL A 413 -3.68 -38.54 9.19
N ALA A 414 -2.39 -38.43 9.52
CA ALA A 414 -1.78 -37.17 9.97
C ALA A 414 -1.79 -36.09 8.86
N SER A 415 -1.58 -36.48 7.61
CA SER A 415 -1.65 -35.52 6.50
C SER A 415 -3.08 -35.04 6.24
N ILE A 416 -4.08 -35.90 6.35
CA ILE A 416 -5.49 -35.49 6.21
C ILE A 416 -5.92 -34.59 7.36
N LEU A 417 -5.51 -34.88 8.60
CA LEU A 417 -5.78 -34.01 9.75
C LEU A 417 -5.10 -32.64 9.62
N LEU A 418 -3.84 -32.59 9.19
CA LEU A 418 -3.12 -31.35 8.94
C LEU A 418 -3.77 -30.55 7.81
N ALA A 419 -4.19 -31.22 6.73
CA ALA A 419 -4.91 -30.57 5.64
C ALA A 419 -6.27 -30.00 6.10
N ALA A 420 -7.03 -30.75 6.90
CA ALA A 420 -8.30 -30.30 7.45
C ALA A 420 -8.13 -29.10 8.41
N LEU A 421 -7.12 -29.14 9.29
CA LEU A 421 -6.76 -28.03 10.18
C LEU A 421 -6.29 -26.81 9.39
N GLY A 422 -5.49 -27.03 8.34
CA GLY A 422 -5.01 -25.99 7.45
C GLY A 422 -6.16 -25.31 6.72
N PHE A 423 -7.08 -26.09 6.17
CA PHE A 423 -8.26 -25.56 5.48
C PHE A 423 -9.20 -24.81 6.45
N GLY A 424 -9.40 -25.36 7.66
CA GLY A 424 -10.18 -24.70 8.70
C GLY A 424 -9.57 -23.36 9.14
N ALA A 425 -8.26 -23.31 9.36
CA ALA A 425 -7.56 -22.08 9.73
C ALA A 425 -7.59 -21.03 8.59
N LEU A 426 -7.50 -21.48 7.33
CA LEU A 426 -7.60 -20.62 6.16
C LEU A 426 -9.00 -20.00 6.04
N LEU A 427 -10.06 -20.82 6.16
CA LEU A 427 -11.45 -20.33 6.13
C LEU A 427 -11.71 -19.39 7.31
N TRP A 428 -11.25 -19.72 8.51
CA TRP A 428 -11.40 -18.87 9.68
C TRP A 428 -10.70 -17.54 9.50
N GLY A 429 -9.45 -17.54 9.01
CA GLY A 429 -8.70 -16.31 8.75
C GLY A 429 -9.34 -15.42 7.68
N LEU A 430 -10.06 -16.02 6.72
CA LEU A 430 -10.70 -15.30 5.60
C LEU A 430 -12.08 -14.71 5.99
N PHE A 431 -12.88 -15.48 6.77
CA PHE A 431 -14.29 -15.17 6.97
C PHE A 431 -14.65 -14.72 8.41
N ALA A 432 -13.76 -14.87 9.39
CA ALA A 432 -14.08 -14.44 10.74
C ALA A 432 -13.96 -12.91 10.90
N PRO A 433 -15.03 -12.21 11.27
CA PRO A 433 -15.01 -10.76 11.47
C PRO A 433 -14.14 -10.38 12.69
N GLY A 434 -13.38 -9.30 12.58
CA GLY A 434 -12.66 -8.71 13.72
C GLY A 434 -11.25 -9.23 14.02
N LEU A 435 -10.72 -10.20 13.26
CA LEU A 435 -9.40 -10.80 13.55
C LEU A 435 -8.19 -9.93 13.14
N GLY A 436 -8.36 -8.89 12.33
CA GLY A 436 -7.26 -7.99 11.93
C GLY A 436 -5.99 -8.73 11.48
N THR A 437 -4.85 -8.43 12.13
CA THR A 437 -3.56 -9.10 11.85
C THR A 437 -3.54 -10.59 12.21
N ALA A 438 -4.32 -11.02 13.19
CA ALA A 438 -4.45 -12.41 13.57
C ALA A 438 -5.12 -13.25 12.47
N GLY A 439 -6.09 -12.69 11.74
CA GLY A 439 -6.73 -13.34 10.58
C GLY A 439 -5.73 -13.61 9.46
N VAL A 440 -4.85 -12.66 9.16
CA VAL A 440 -3.78 -12.84 8.15
C VAL A 440 -2.81 -13.94 8.57
N LEU A 441 -2.42 -13.97 9.85
CA LEU A 441 -1.55 -15.04 10.39
C LEU A 441 -2.22 -16.41 10.33
N LEU A 442 -3.50 -16.50 10.66
CA LEU A 442 -4.29 -17.75 10.55
C LEU A 442 -4.43 -18.19 9.10
N PHE A 443 -4.67 -17.28 8.18
CA PHE A 443 -4.71 -17.55 6.75
C PHE A 443 -3.37 -18.11 6.24
N MET A 444 -2.26 -17.47 6.63
CA MET A 444 -0.90 -17.93 6.29
C MET A 444 -0.58 -19.30 6.89
N LEU A 445 -0.93 -19.51 8.15
CA LEU A 445 -0.74 -20.76 8.87
C LEU A 445 -1.60 -21.89 8.26
N GLY A 446 -2.84 -21.57 7.87
CA GLY A 446 -3.75 -22.48 7.18
C GLY A 446 -3.20 -22.89 5.83
N GLY A 447 -2.74 -21.97 5.02
CA GLY A 447 -2.04 -22.24 3.76
C GLY A 447 -0.80 -23.12 3.99
N ALA A 448 -0.02 -22.82 5.04
CA ALA A 448 1.16 -23.59 5.42
C ALA A 448 0.85 -25.05 5.81
N LEU A 449 -0.21 -25.29 6.53
CA LEU A 449 -0.64 -26.64 6.94
C LEU A 449 -1.26 -27.46 5.82
N LEU A 450 -1.87 -26.82 4.80
CA LEU A 450 -2.48 -27.51 3.65
C LEU A 450 -1.46 -28.18 2.73
N VAL A 451 -0.24 -27.66 2.68
CA VAL A 451 0.79 -28.14 1.73
C VAL A 451 1.92 -28.92 2.44
N GLY A 452 2.02 -28.91 3.78
CA GLY A 452 3.03 -29.64 4.59
C GLY A 452 2.62 -31.05 4.94
#